data_ab530cd490fc0fe75b3184777ba91d95
#
_entry.id   ab530cd490fc0fe75b3184777ba91d95
#
_cell.length_a   1.000
_cell.length_b   1.000
_cell.length_c   1.000
_cell.angle_alpha   90.00
_cell.angle_beta   90.00
_cell.angle_gamma   90.00
#
_symmetry.space_group_name_H-M   'P 1'
#
loop_
_entity.id
_entity.type
_entity.pdbx_description
1 polymer ?
#
loop_
_entity_poly.entity_id
_entity_poly.type
_entity_poly.pdbx_seq_one_letter_code
_entity_poly.pdbx_strand_id
1 'polypeptide(L)'
;MKYIIDKSFSFCYGHRVHNQRLDTKFTESGDACLACRHLHGHEGLVKIFLEEDKNSTNIKDTGMVTDFKHLGWFKNFLDDVLDHKFIMDLEDPLFQNEFTLCQNKSNMIKMKEEFFIPDLTYIRNHIQQELENDRINENEASAIFEKYEGAIFVDFVPTSENLSGWLLSIVQEKMKDLPGIRVKAIEYWETPKSHCRVEA
;
A
#
# COMPACT_ATOMS: atom_id res chain seq x y z
N MET A 1 27.06 20.90 -8.69
CA MET A 1 25.77 20.47 -9.28
C MET A 1 25.14 19.49 -8.30
N LYS A 2 23.80 19.46 -8.21
CA LYS A 2 23.06 18.50 -7.40
C LYS A 2 22.30 17.57 -8.35
N TYR A 3 22.49 16.27 -8.19
CA TYR A 3 21.80 15.27 -8.98
C TYR A 3 20.70 14.64 -8.14
N ILE A 4 19.53 14.49 -8.74
CA ILE A 4 18.41 13.74 -8.20
C ILE A 4 18.05 12.71 -9.27
N ILE A 5 18.01 11.45 -8.88
CA ILE A 5 17.61 10.35 -9.76
C ILE A 5 16.30 9.78 -9.26
N ASP A 6 15.52 9.19 -10.16
CA ASP A 6 14.31 8.46 -9.77
C ASP A 6 14.20 7.12 -10.48
N LYS A 7 13.44 6.23 -9.87
CA LYS A 7 12.99 4.97 -10.48
C LYS A 7 11.52 4.77 -10.20
N SER A 8 10.80 4.35 -11.26
CA SER A 8 9.36 4.13 -11.22
C SER A 8 9.02 2.64 -11.08
N PHE A 9 7.92 2.36 -10.40
CA PHE A 9 7.36 1.03 -10.18
C PHE A 9 5.84 1.11 -10.26
N SER A 10 5.19 0.14 -10.89
CA SER A 10 3.73 0.06 -10.94
C SER A 10 3.22 -1.20 -10.25
N PHE A 11 1.99 -1.15 -9.76
CA PHE A 11 1.25 -2.26 -9.18
C PHE A 11 -0.25 -1.99 -9.28
N CYS A 12 -1.06 -3.04 -9.30
CA CYS A 12 -2.52 -2.93 -9.30
C CYS A 12 -3.04 -3.21 -7.89
N TYR A 13 -3.98 -2.40 -7.42
CA TYR A 13 -4.55 -2.56 -6.08
C TYR A 13 -5.99 -2.08 -6.04
N GLY A 14 -6.74 -2.55 -5.04
CA GLY A 14 -8.05 -2.02 -4.69
C GLY A 14 -8.00 -1.25 -3.38
N HIS A 15 -8.87 -0.26 -3.23
CA HIS A 15 -9.07 0.47 -1.99
C HIS A 15 -10.43 1.17 -1.92
N ARG A 16 -10.66 1.92 -0.86
CA ARG A 16 -11.70 2.94 -0.75
C ARG A 16 -11.33 4.00 0.26
N VAL A 17 -11.86 5.20 0.06
CA VAL A 17 -11.70 6.33 0.98
C VAL A 17 -13.03 6.51 1.73
N HIS A 18 -13.24 5.70 2.79
CA HIS A 18 -14.53 5.60 3.49
C HIS A 18 -15.02 6.91 4.10
N ASN A 19 -14.10 7.81 4.42
CA ASN A 19 -14.37 9.12 5.05
C ASN A 19 -14.28 10.30 4.07
N GLN A 20 -14.28 10.04 2.73
CA GLN A 20 -14.26 11.11 1.72
C GLN A 20 -15.33 12.16 2.01
N ARG A 21 -14.93 13.44 1.90
CA ARG A 21 -15.82 14.61 2.01
C ARG A 21 -15.56 15.55 0.85
N LEU A 22 -16.60 16.15 0.33
CA LEU A 22 -16.53 17.17 -0.73
C LEU A 22 -17.19 18.47 -0.21
N ASP A 23 -16.56 19.60 -0.54
CA ASP A 23 -17.21 20.90 -0.41
C ASP A 23 -17.94 21.19 -1.73
N THR A 24 -19.27 21.16 -1.69
CA THR A 24 -20.13 21.34 -2.87
C THR A 24 -20.00 22.70 -3.54
N LYS A 25 -19.39 23.70 -2.87
CA LYS A 25 -19.12 25.01 -3.47
C LYS A 25 -18.05 24.97 -4.55
N PHE A 26 -17.19 23.92 -4.53
CA PHE A 26 -16.10 23.73 -5.46
C PHE A 26 -16.34 22.55 -6.42
N THR A 27 -17.52 21.94 -6.41
CA THR A 27 -17.91 20.89 -7.36
C THR A 27 -18.77 21.50 -8.46
N GLU A 28 -18.34 21.33 -9.73
CA GLU A 28 -18.98 22.00 -10.88
C GLU A 28 -20.47 21.65 -11.09
N SER A 29 -20.87 20.46 -10.69
CA SER A 29 -22.23 19.95 -10.95
C SER A 29 -23.17 19.99 -9.75
N GLY A 30 -22.73 20.49 -8.61
CA GLY A 30 -23.47 20.27 -7.36
C GLY A 30 -23.58 18.77 -7.01
N ASP A 31 -22.88 17.92 -7.73
CA ASP A 31 -22.87 16.49 -7.54
C ASP A 31 -22.09 16.16 -6.28
N ALA A 32 -22.83 15.70 -5.28
CA ALA A 32 -22.28 15.20 -4.03
C ALA A 32 -21.81 13.73 -4.14
N CYS A 33 -21.53 13.25 -5.35
CA CYS A 33 -21.07 11.88 -5.54
C CYS A 33 -19.72 11.67 -4.86
N LEU A 34 -19.72 10.81 -3.85
CA LEU A 34 -18.53 10.42 -3.09
C LEU A 34 -17.96 9.12 -3.66
N ALA A 35 -17.59 9.14 -4.93
CA ALA A 35 -17.17 7.95 -5.69
C ALA A 35 -16.03 7.18 -5.03
N CYS A 36 -15.08 7.88 -4.38
CA CYS A 36 -13.97 7.21 -3.68
C CYS A 36 -14.41 6.43 -2.44
N ARG A 37 -15.65 6.58 -1.97
CA ARG A 37 -16.22 5.71 -0.93
C ARG A 37 -16.61 4.32 -1.44
N HIS A 38 -16.75 4.15 -2.75
CA HIS A 38 -17.02 2.85 -3.35
C HIS A 38 -15.73 2.02 -3.37
N LEU A 39 -15.88 0.69 -3.39
CA LEU A 39 -14.78 -0.22 -3.68
C LEU A 39 -14.32 0.03 -5.11
N HIS A 40 -13.07 0.35 -5.32
CA HIS A 40 -12.50 0.60 -6.63
C HIS A 40 -11.02 0.28 -6.66
N GLY A 41 -10.40 0.34 -7.81
CA GLY A 41 -8.98 0.01 -7.97
C GLY A 41 -8.28 0.91 -8.96
N HIS A 42 -6.96 0.90 -8.86
CA HIS A 42 -6.06 1.67 -9.69
C HIS A 42 -4.85 0.84 -10.13
N GLU A 43 -4.24 1.25 -11.22
CA GLU A 43 -2.84 0.98 -11.51
C GLU A 43 -2.02 2.11 -10.89
N GLY A 44 -1.49 1.87 -9.70
CA GLY A 44 -0.65 2.82 -8.98
C GLY A 44 0.76 2.88 -9.57
N LEU A 45 1.34 4.09 -9.66
CA LEU A 45 2.73 4.30 -10.03
C LEU A 45 3.46 4.99 -8.89
N VAL A 46 4.54 4.38 -8.41
CA VAL A 46 5.41 4.94 -7.37
C VAL A 46 6.73 5.35 -7.99
N LYS A 47 7.18 6.59 -7.74
CA LYS A 47 8.53 7.06 -8.07
C LYS A 47 9.31 7.31 -6.80
N ILE A 48 10.47 6.67 -6.69
CA ILE A 48 11.40 6.88 -5.58
C ILE A 48 12.50 7.82 -6.05
N PHE A 49 12.64 8.96 -5.39
CA PHE A 49 13.67 9.94 -5.67
C PHE A 49 14.82 9.81 -4.69
N LEU A 50 16.03 9.64 -5.23
CA LEU A 50 17.26 9.55 -4.46
C LEU A 50 18.19 10.71 -4.85
N GLU A 51 18.95 11.19 -3.86
CA GLU A 51 20.00 12.18 -4.10
C GLU A 51 21.25 11.80 -3.34
N GLU A 52 22.37 12.35 -3.78
CA GLU A 52 23.65 12.18 -3.10
C GLU A 52 23.62 12.88 -1.74
N ASP A 53 24.12 12.21 -0.70
CA ASP A 53 24.29 12.81 0.62
C ASP A 53 25.41 13.86 0.59
N LYS A 54 25.40 14.82 1.52
CA LYS A 54 26.31 15.96 1.57
C LYS A 54 27.79 15.58 1.61
N ASN A 55 28.11 14.45 2.21
CA ASN A 55 29.47 13.96 2.39
C ASN A 55 29.83 12.82 1.42
N SER A 56 28.98 12.56 0.46
CA SER A 56 29.20 11.48 -0.52
C SER A 56 30.25 11.88 -1.56
N THR A 57 30.94 10.87 -2.05
CA THR A 57 31.85 10.99 -3.20
C THR A 57 31.39 10.12 -4.38
N ASN A 58 30.16 9.55 -4.31
CA ASN A 58 29.67 8.59 -5.29
C ASN A 58 29.77 9.10 -6.73
N ILE A 59 29.29 10.33 -6.98
CA ILE A 59 29.38 10.94 -8.32
C ILE A 59 30.83 11.10 -8.78
N LYS A 60 31.73 11.51 -7.89
CA LYS A 60 33.16 11.69 -8.20
C LYS A 60 33.82 10.35 -8.51
N ASP A 61 33.48 9.32 -7.75
CA ASP A 61 34.19 8.03 -7.79
C ASP A 61 33.60 7.10 -8.87
N THR A 62 32.30 7.15 -9.09
CA THR A 62 31.59 6.21 -9.99
C THR A 62 30.82 6.87 -11.11
N GLY A 63 30.60 8.19 -11.05
CA GLY A 63 29.74 8.93 -11.97
C GLY A 63 28.24 8.75 -11.70
N MET A 64 27.85 8.06 -10.62
CA MET A 64 26.45 7.74 -10.29
C MET A 64 26.11 8.21 -8.89
N VAL A 65 24.86 8.64 -8.66
CA VAL A 65 24.31 8.80 -7.31
C VAL A 65 24.29 7.44 -6.62
N THR A 66 23.69 6.44 -7.27
CA THR A 66 23.73 5.02 -6.90
C THR A 66 23.28 4.16 -8.08
N ASP A 67 23.49 2.84 -8.00
CA ASP A 67 22.95 1.91 -9.00
C ASP A 67 21.44 1.70 -8.74
N PHE A 68 20.62 1.77 -9.79
CA PHE A 68 19.17 1.51 -9.72
C PHE A 68 18.82 0.09 -9.25
N LYS A 69 19.75 -0.85 -9.31
CA LYS A 69 19.59 -2.20 -8.76
C LYS A 69 19.38 -2.19 -7.25
N HIS A 70 19.87 -1.18 -6.53
CA HIS A 70 19.64 -1.02 -5.10
C HIS A 70 18.17 -0.81 -4.73
N LEU A 71 17.32 -0.48 -5.70
CA LEU A 71 15.87 -0.38 -5.55
C LEU A 71 15.12 -1.64 -6.00
N GLY A 72 15.81 -2.73 -6.39
CA GLY A 72 15.18 -3.96 -6.87
C GLY A 72 14.26 -4.60 -5.83
N TRP A 73 14.60 -4.54 -4.56
CA TRP A 73 13.79 -5.04 -3.45
C TRP A 73 12.40 -4.41 -3.38
N PHE A 74 12.27 -3.15 -3.81
CA PHE A 74 10.99 -2.44 -3.77
C PHE A 74 9.99 -3.01 -4.78
N LYS A 75 10.48 -3.46 -5.96
CA LYS A 75 9.63 -4.19 -6.90
C LYS A 75 9.07 -5.47 -6.25
N ASN A 76 9.94 -6.26 -5.61
CA ASN A 76 9.53 -7.48 -4.93
C ASN A 76 8.52 -7.17 -3.80
N PHE A 77 8.77 -6.10 -3.02
CA PHE A 77 7.83 -5.67 -1.99
C PHE A 77 6.44 -5.34 -2.57
N LEU A 78 6.39 -4.60 -3.68
CA LEU A 78 5.11 -4.31 -4.33
C LEU A 78 4.43 -5.58 -4.84
N ASP A 79 5.16 -6.46 -5.53
CA ASP A 79 4.62 -7.69 -6.10
C ASP A 79 4.11 -8.67 -5.04
N ASP A 80 4.86 -8.82 -3.95
CA ASP A 80 4.54 -9.80 -2.91
C ASP A 80 3.47 -9.29 -1.92
N VAL A 81 3.36 -7.95 -1.74
CA VAL A 81 2.57 -7.37 -0.65
C VAL A 81 1.36 -6.60 -1.16
N LEU A 82 1.50 -5.78 -2.21
CA LEU A 82 0.47 -4.83 -2.61
C LEU A 82 -0.22 -5.19 -3.92
N ASP A 83 0.49 -5.82 -4.84
CA ASP A 83 -0.06 -6.11 -6.16
C ASP A 83 -1.23 -7.09 -6.08
N HIS A 84 -2.35 -6.72 -6.72
CA HIS A 84 -3.62 -7.46 -6.68
C HIS A 84 -4.23 -7.62 -5.26
N LYS A 85 -3.86 -6.74 -4.31
CA LYS A 85 -4.46 -6.72 -2.97
C LYS A 85 -5.47 -5.60 -2.82
N PHE A 86 -6.40 -5.79 -1.88
CA PHE A 86 -7.31 -4.76 -1.43
C PHE A 86 -6.77 -4.15 -0.12
N ILE A 87 -6.43 -2.86 -0.18
CA ILE A 87 -5.87 -2.11 0.95
C ILE A 87 -7.04 -1.45 1.70
N MET A 88 -7.22 -1.80 2.96
CA MET A 88 -8.35 -1.33 3.77
C MET A 88 -7.88 -0.76 5.10
N ASP A 89 -8.48 0.36 5.49
CA ASP A 89 -8.33 0.94 6.83
C ASP A 89 -9.02 0.06 7.87
N LEU A 90 -8.36 -0.21 8.99
CA LEU A 90 -8.95 -0.91 10.13
C LEU A 90 -10.17 -0.19 10.73
N GLU A 91 -10.23 1.13 10.59
CA GLU A 91 -11.36 1.96 11.05
C GLU A 91 -12.51 2.06 10.01
N ASP A 92 -12.35 1.44 8.83
CA ASP A 92 -13.42 1.42 7.83
C ASP A 92 -14.62 0.58 8.34
N PRO A 93 -15.85 1.13 8.36
CA PRO A 93 -17.04 0.35 8.72
C PRO A 93 -17.22 -0.92 7.89
N LEU A 94 -16.71 -0.94 6.64
CA LEU A 94 -16.78 -2.13 5.79
C LEU A 94 -15.82 -3.23 6.30
N PHE A 95 -14.65 -2.87 6.87
CA PHE A 95 -13.77 -3.84 7.51
C PHE A 95 -14.51 -4.60 8.64
N GLN A 96 -15.24 -3.87 9.48
CA GLN A 96 -15.98 -4.45 10.61
C GLN A 96 -17.08 -5.45 10.15
N ASN A 97 -17.68 -5.18 8.99
CA ASN A 97 -18.76 -6.01 8.48
C ASN A 97 -18.28 -7.20 7.63
N GLU A 98 -17.24 -7.00 6.83
CA GLU A 98 -16.80 -7.97 5.83
C GLU A 98 -15.65 -8.88 6.28
N PHE A 99 -14.80 -8.39 7.20
CA PHE A 99 -13.63 -9.11 7.68
C PHE A 99 -13.78 -9.54 9.14
N THR A 100 -14.93 -10.18 9.45
CA THR A 100 -15.32 -10.55 10.80
C THR A 100 -14.32 -11.42 11.53
N LEU A 101 -13.57 -12.29 10.83
CA LEU A 101 -12.55 -13.15 11.42
C LEU A 101 -11.28 -12.37 11.81
N CYS A 102 -11.10 -11.15 11.27
CA CYS A 102 -9.96 -10.27 11.58
C CYS A 102 -10.27 -9.16 12.58
N GLN A 103 -11.50 -9.06 13.10
CA GLN A 103 -11.85 -8.06 14.13
C GLN A 103 -11.02 -8.21 15.40
N ASN A 104 -10.67 -9.42 15.78
CA ASN A 104 -9.68 -9.65 16.82
C ASN A 104 -8.29 -9.54 16.20
N LYS A 105 -7.49 -8.56 16.66
CA LYS A 105 -6.12 -8.35 16.18
C LYS A 105 -5.22 -9.58 16.34
N SER A 106 -5.54 -10.51 17.25
CA SER A 106 -4.80 -11.78 17.38
C SER A 106 -4.94 -12.70 16.16
N ASN A 107 -5.92 -12.47 15.31
CA ASN A 107 -6.18 -13.23 14.08
C ASN A 107 -5.55 -12.54 12.84
N MET A 108 -4.70 -11.56 13.09
CA MET A 108 -3.90 -10.88 12.08
C MET A 108 -2.42 -10.90 12.48
N ILE A 109 -1.56 -10.85 11.48
CA ILE A 109 -0.12 -10.76 11.65
C ILE A 109 0.28 -9.31 11.36
N LYS A 110 0.85 -8.62 12.37
CA LYS A 110 1.45 -7.29 12.15
C LYS A 110 2.77 -7.46 11.43
N MET A 111 2.90 -6.80 10.30
CA MET A 111 4.10 -6.79 9.50
C MET A 111 5.05 -5.66 9.93
N LYS A 112 6.31 -5.86 9.66
CA LYS A 112 7.40 -4.93 10.02
C LYS A 112 7.20 -3.53 9.40
N GLU A 113 6.58 -3.48 8.24
CA GLU A 113 6.29 -2.27 7.47
C GLU A 113 4.98 -1.58 7.93
N GLU A 114 4.54 -1.85 9.17
CA GLU A 114 3.37 -1.22 9.83
C GLU A 114 2.04 -1.43 9.10
N PHE A 115 1.81 -2.63 8.57
CA PHE A 115 0.51 -3.09 8.09
C PHE A 115 0.17 -4.45 8.67
N PHE A 116 -1.06 -4.92 8.43
CA PHE A 116 -1.53 -6.21 8.94
C PHE A 116 -2.00 -7.07 7.77
N ILE A 117 -1.75 -8.37 7.89
CA ILE A 117 -2.32 -9.39 7.01
C ILE A 117 -3.18 -10.36 7.84
N PRO A 118 -4.23 -10.95 7.26
CA PRO A 118 -4.94 -12.03 7.93
C PRO A 118 -4.01 -13.19 8.28
N ASP A 119 -4.19 -13.80 9.45
CA ASP A 119 -3.57 -15.09 9.73
C ASP A 119 -4.29 -16.18 8.92
N LEU A 120 -3.74 -16.49 7.74
CA LEU A 120 -4.35 -17.45 6.83
C LEU A 120 -4.39 -18.87 7.40
N THR A 121 -3.57 -19.21 8.38
CA THR A 121 -3.66 -20.49 9.09
C THR A 121 -4.91 -20.53 9.96
N TYR A 122 -5.16 -19.47 10.71
CA TYR A 122 -6.40 -19.34 11.48
C TYR A 122 -7.64 -19.35 10.57
N ILE A 123 -7.62 -18.56 9.48
CA ILE A 123 -8.72 -18.50 8.52
C ILE A 123 -9.04 -19.87 7.93
N ARG A 124 -8.02 -20.61 7.49
CA ARG A 124 -8.17 -21.96 6.92
C ARG A 124 -8.78 -22.94 7.93
N ASN A 125 -8.30 -22.93 9.17
CA ASN A 125 -8.83 -23.79 10.22
C ASN A 125 -10.30 -23.47 10.53
N HIS A 126 -10.66 -22.19 10.54
CA HIS A 126 -12.05 -21.77 10.74
C HIS A 126 -12.95 -22.26 9.59
N ILE A 127 -12.54 -22.05 8.35
CA ILE A 127 -13.27 -22.51 7.15
C ILE A 127 -13.47 -24.03 7.18
N GLN A 128 -12.43 -24.78 7.56
CA GLN A 128 -12.52 -26.24 7.67
C GLN A 128 -13.58 -26.69 8.69
N GLN A 129 -13.64 -26.01 9.85
CA GLN A 129 -14.68 -26.27 10.86
C GLN A 129 -16.10 -25.97 10.36
N GLU A 130 -16.27 -24.89 9.58
CA GLU A 130 -17.57 -24.54 9.00
C GLU A 130 -18.01 -25.55 7.93
N LEU A 131 -17.09 -26.08 7.13
CA LEU A 131 -17.32 -27.19 6.18
C LEU A 131 -17.73 -28.49 6.90
N GLU A 132 -17.01 -28.89 7.94
CA GLU A 132 -17.29 -30.11 8.73
C GLU A 132 -18.65 -30.06 9.46
N ASN A 133 -19.14 -28.84 9.73
CA ASN A 133 -20.46 -28.63 10.34
C ASN A 133 -21.57 -28.37 9.31
N ASP A 134 -21.33 -28.59 8.02
CA ASP A 134 -22.27 -28.35 6.91
C ASP A 134 -22.87 -26.91 6.90
N ARG A 135 -22.12 -25.92 7.37
CA ARG A 135 -22.58 -24.52 7.39
C ARG A 135 -22.25 -23.75 6.12
N ILE A 136 -21.23 -24.20 5.40
CA ILE A 136 -20.80 -23.64 4.12
C ILE A 136 -20.46 -24.81 3.18
N ASN A 137 -20.50 -24.56 1.87
CA ASN A 137 -20.05 -25.50 0.86
C ASN A 137 -18.64 -25.13 0.34
N GLU A 138 -18.04 -26.01 -0.48
CA GLU A 138 -16.68 -25.83 -1.03
C GLU A 138 -16.50 -24.52 -1.82
N ASN A 139 -17.52 -24.07 -2.57
CA ASN A 139 -17.44 -22.84 -3.33
C ASN A 139 -17.44 -21.60 -2.40
N GLU A 140 -18.25 -21.64 -1.35
CA GLU A 140 -18.26 -20.60 -0.32
C GLU A 140 -16.95 -20.57 0.45
N ALA A 141 -16.40 -21.73 0.78
CA ALA A 141 -15.10 -21.88 1.43
C ALA A 141 -13.97 -21.24 0.63
N SER A 142 -13.93 -21.51 -0.68
CA SER A 142 -12.93 -20.90 -1.60
C SER A 142 -13.08 -19.39 -1.63
N ALA A 143 -14.29 -18.88 -1.84
CA ALA A 143 -14.55 -17.45 -1.91
C ALA A 143 -14.22 -16.72 -0.59
N ILE A 144 -14.49 -17.34 0.56
CA ILE A 144 -14.11 -16.79 1.87
C ILE A 144 -12.59 -16.73 1.99
N PHE A 145 -11.87 -17.81 1.66
CA PHE A 145 -10.42 -17.83 1.76
C PHE A 145 -9.78 -16.78 0.86
N GLU A 146 -10.17 -16.72 -0.41
CA GLU A 146 -9.68 -15.76 -1.41
C GLU A 146 -9.90 -14.30 -0.97
N LYS A 147 -11.06 -14.01 -0.34
CA LYS A 147 -11.34 -12.68 0.20
C LYS A 147 -10.30 -12.27 1.26
N TYR A 148 -9.97 -13.15 2.18
CA TYR A 148 -8.97 -12.86 3.22
C TYR A 148 -7.55 -12.84 2.66
N GLU A 149 -7.20 -13.77 1.79
CA GLU A 149 -5.89 -13.81 1.13
C GLU A 149 -5.62 -12.55 0.29
N GLY A 150 -6.67 -12.02 -0.35
CA GLY A 150 -6.61 -10.82 -1.17
C GLY A 150 -6.57 -9.49 -0.41
N ALA A 151 -6.61 -9.50 0.94
CA ALA A 151 -6.71 -8.28 1.74
C ALA A 151 -5.43 -7.96 2.52
N ILE A 152 -5.14 -6.67 2.64
CA ILE A 152 -4.20 -6.13 3.64
C ILE A 152 -4.87 -4.99 4.40
N PHE A 153 -4.47 -4.79 5.65
CA PHE A 153 -5.06 -3.77 6.52
C PHE A 153 -4.00 -2.80 7.01
N VAL A 154 -4.38 -1.53 7.01
CA VAL A 154 -3.56 -0.40 7.48
C VAL A 154 -4.33 0.36 8.56
N ASP A 155 -3.66 1.14 9.38
CA ASP A 155 -4.26 1.98 10.42
C ASP A 155 -4.46 3.43 9.97
N PHE A 156 -4.65 3.60 8.68
CA PHE A 156 -4.91 4.89 8.04
C PHE A 156 -5.84 4.73 6.84
N VAL A 157 -6.54 5.80 6.47
CA VAL A 157 -7.33 5.83 5.23
C VAL A 157 -6.39 5.77 4.03
N PRO A 158 -6.50 4.78 3.13
CA PRO A 158 -5.55 4.57 2.03
C PRO A 158 -5.75 5.58 0.88
N THR A 159 -5.51 6.87 1.16
CA THR A 159 -5.44 7.95 0.17
C THR A 159 -4.05 8.03 -0.46
N SER A 160 -3.92 8.73 -1.56
CA SER A 160 -2.62 8.97 -2.21
C SER A 160 -1.59 9.59 -1.27
N GLU A 161 -2.03 10.48 -0.37
CA GLU A 161 -1.19 11.15 0.61
C GLU A 161 -0.66 10.17 1.67
N ASN A 162 -1.56 9.39 2.27
CA ASN A 162 -1.20 8.44 3.31
C ASN A 162 -0.37 7.28 2.75
N LEU A 163 -0.72 6.77 1.56
CA LEU A 163 0.05 5.73 0.88
C LEU A 163 1.46 6.23 0.54
N SER A 164 1.60 7.47 0.02
CA SER A 164 2.93 8.01 -0.28
C SER A 164 3.78 8.21 0.97
N GLY A 165 3.20 8.68 2.08
CA GLY A 165 3.89 8.83 3.37
C GLY A 165 4.33 7.49 3.94
N TRP A 166 3.46 6.49 3.92
CA TRP A 166 3.78 5.14 4.36
C TRP A 166 4.89 4.50 3.53
N LEU A 167 4.80 4.57 2.20
CA LEU A 167 5.85 4.07 1.30
C LEU A 167 7.18 4.81 1.49
N LEU A 168 7.15 6.13 1.77
CA LEU A 168 8.35 6.88 2.09
C LEU A 168 9.05 6.33 3.33
N SER A 169 8.31 6.06 4.39
CA SER A 169 8.87 5.51 5.64
C SER A 169 9.52 4.14 5.42
N ILE A 170 8.89 3.28 4.62
CA ILE A 170 9.45 1.96 4.25
C ILE A 170 10.75 2.12 3.47
N VAL A 171 10.77 3.01 2.47
CA VAL A 171 11.97 3.22 1.64
C VAL A 171 13.09 3.83 2.47
N GLN A 172 12.79 4.79 3.34
CA GLN A 172 13.79 5.41 4.23
C GLN A 172 14.41 4.37 5.17
N GLU A 173 13.60 3.56 5.82
CA GLU A 173 14.10 2.52 6.73
C GLU A 173 14.95 1.48 6.00
N LYS A 174 14.53 1.06 4.80
CA LYS A 174 15.26 0.06 4.02
C LYS A 174 16.58 0.58 3.46
N MET A 175 16.64 1.88 3.12
CA MET A 175 17.78 2.49 2.46
C MET A 175 18.74 3.22 3.41
N LYS A 176 18.42 3.29 4.71
CA LYS A 176 19.18 4.08 5.69
C LYS A 176 20.66 3.73 5.79
N ASP A 177 21.00 2.46 5.53
CA ASP A 177 22.37 1.95 5.64
C ASP A 177 23.11 1.95 4.29
N LEU A 178 22.46 2.39 3.19
CA LEU A 178 23.14 2.51 1.90
C LEU A 178 23.99 3.80 1.89
N PRO A 179 25.34 3.66 1.80
CA PRO A 179 26.22 4.80 2.00
C PRO A 179 26.13 5.82 0.86
N GLY A 180 26.28 7.08 1.22
CA GLY A 180 26.43 8.18 0.27
C GLY A 180 25.15 8.63 -0.43
N ILE A 181 23.99 8.08 -0.06
CA ILE A 181 22.70 8.50 -0.62
C ILE A 181 21.69 8.82 0.48
N ARG A 182 20.70 9.59 0.13
CA ARG A 182 19.49 9.73 0.92
C ARG A 182 18.23 9.65 0.05
N VAL A 183 17.17 9.16 0.62
CA VAL A 183 15.84 9.23 0.03
C VAL A 183 15.40 10.68 0.04
N LYS A 184 15.01 11.22 -1.11
CA LYS A 184 14.60 12.62 -1.25
C LYS A 184 13.09 12.78 -1.18
N ALA A 185 12.36 11.92 -1.88
CA ALA A 185 10.92 12.00 -2.00
C ALA A 185 10.33 10.68 -2.51
N ILE A 186 9.04 10.52 -2.30
CA ILE A 186 8.17 9.60 -3.05
C ILE A 186 7.15 10.44 -3.82
N GLU A 187 6.87 10.07 -5.06
CA GLU A 187 5.65 10.44 -5.77
C GLU A 187 4.79 9.19 -5.94
N TYR A 188 3.54 9.31 -5.56
CA TYR A 188 2.54 8.26 -5.74
C TYR A 188 1.44 8.77 -6.68
N TRP A 189 1.33 8.16 -7.83
CA TRP A 189 0.36 8.43 -8.86
C TRP A 189 -0.78 7.41 -8.76
N GLU A 190 -1.93 7.84 -8.31
CA GLU A 190 -3.14 7.02 -8.26
C GLU A 190 -3.75 6.87 -9.65
N THR A 191 -3.68 7.94 -10.44
CA THR A 191 -4.10 7.97 -11.84
C THR A 191 -3.07 8.74 -12.67
N PRO A 192 -3.10 8.65 -14.00
CA PRO A 192 -2.21 9.46 -14.85
C PRO A 192 -2.35 10.98 -14.69
N LYS A 193 -3.39 11.45 -13.98
CA LYS A 193 -3.71 12.88 -13.81
C LYS A 193 -3.58 13.37 -12.36
N SER A 194 -3.44 12.47 -11.40
CA SER A 194 -3.48 12.81 -9.97
C SER A 194 -2.38 12.09 -9.23
N HIS A 195 -1.56 12.83 -8.52
CA HIS A 195 -0.49 12.26 -7.69
C HIS A 195 -0.27 13.08 -6.43
N CYS A 196 0.32 12.44 -5.45
CA CYS A 196 0.88 13.08 -4.27
C CYS A 196 2.40 12.95 -4.30
N ARG A 197 3.11 14.03 -3.90
CA ARG A 197 4.54 14.03 -3.63
C ARG A 197 4.77 14.32 -2.16
N VAL A 198 5.49 13.43 -1.50
CA VAL A 198 5.95 13.61 -0.12
C VAL A 198 7.48 13.71 -0.11
N GLU A 199 8.02 14.67 0.62
CA GLU A 199 9.47 14.87 0.76
C GLU A 199 9.98 14.38 2.11
N ALA A 200 11.21 13.84 2.11
CA ALA A 200 11.92 13.33 3.27
C ALA A 200 12.56 14.44 4.13
#